data_b45d68ffe17a5bead89148b5042c517c
#
_entry.id   b45d68ffe17a5bead89148b5042c517c
#
_cell.length_a   1.000
_cell.length_b   1.000
_cell.length_c   1.000
_cell.angle_alpha   90.00
_cell.angle_beta   90.00
_cell.angle_gamma   90.00
#
_symmetry.space_group_name_H-M   'P 1'
#
loop_
_entity.id
_entity.type
_entity.pdbx_description
1 polymer ?
#
loop_
_entity_poly.entity_id
_entity_poly.type
_entity_poly.pdbx_seq_one_letter_code
_entity_poly.pdbx_strand_id
1 'polypeptide(L)'
;GLETPDSGTIDGLKNLKISAVFQEDRLLEGYDVLTNLRFVCRQRLSDAELSAYAATLLPQNALSQPVCEFSGGMKRRLSLLRALLVPFDLLILDEPFNGLDSENRKKAAALVRNRAQDKILLFAAHTKEDAALLGAEILCPFDSYCSV
;
A
#
# COMPACT_ATOMS: atom_id res chain seq x y z
N GLY A 1 -4.84 5.02 -15.89
CA GLY A 1 -4.71 6.06 -16.47
C GLY A 1 -4.13 7.39 -15.98
N LEU A 2 -2.91 7.44 -15.40
CA LEU A 2 -2.20 8.70 -15.20
C LEU A 2 -1.59 9.19 -16.51
N GLU A 3 -1.18 8.24 -17.37
CA GLU A 3 -0.62 8.49 -18.68
C GLU A 3 -1.34 7.67 -19.76
N THR A 4 -1.26 8.11 -20.99
CA THR A 4 -1.81 7.41 -22.15
C THR A 4 -0.69 6.59 -22.79
N PRO A 5 -0.93 5.34 -23.23
CA PRO A 5 0.09 4.55 -23.93
C PRO A 5 0.42 5.20 -25.29
N ASP A 6 1.71 5.17 -25.66
CA ASP A 6 2.19 5.69 -26.95
C ASP A 6 1.60 4.89 -28.13
N SER A 7 1.31 3.63 -27.91
CA SER A 7 0.67 2.74 -28.89
C SER A 7 -0.06 1.59 -28.20
N GLY A 8 -0.98 0.94 -28.91
CA GLY A 8 -1.78 -0.17 -28.40
C GLY A 8 -2.96 0.25 -27.52
N THR A 9 -3.57 -0.72 -26.85
CA THR A 9 -4.74 -0.55 -25.98
C THR A 9 -4.54 -1.24 -24.66
N ILE A 10 -5.16 -0.70 -23.60
CA ILE A 10 -5.25 -1.35 -22.28
C ILE A 10 -6.72 -1.62 -22.03
N ASP A 11 -7.11 -2.88 -22.10
CA ASP A 11 -8.48 -3.31 -21.86
C ASP A 11 -8.72 -3.72 -20.41
N GLY A 12 -9.98 -3.65 -19.97
CA GLY A 12 -10.40 -4.11 -18.64
C GLY A 12 -10.25 -3.10 -17.51
N LEU A 13 -9.57 -1.97 -17.70
CA LEU A 13 -9.39 -0.96 -16.63
C LEU A 13 -10.61 -0.04 -16.42
N LYS A 14 -11.53 -0.02 -17.39
CA LYS A 14 -12.70 0.86 -17.32
C LYS A 14 -13.60 0.44 -16.16
N ASN A 15 -13.89 1.40 -15.26
CA ASN A 15 -14.72 1.23 -14.06
C ASN A 15 -14.05 0.51 -12.87
N LEU A 16 -12.79 0.07 -12.96
CA LEU A 16 -12.08 -0.44 -11.81
C LEU A 16 -11.77 0.67 -10.80
N LYS A 17 -12.03 0.38 -9.53
CA LYS A 17 -11.52 1.20 -8.43
C LYS A 17 -10.07 0.81 -8.20
N ILE A 18 -9.16 1.75 -8.46
CA ILE A 18 -7.73 1.54 -8.31
C ILE A 18 -7.26 2.23 -7.05
N SER A 19 -6.55 1.49 -6.20
CA SER A 19 -5.77 2.04 -5.10
C SER A 19 -4.28 1.80 -5.36
N ALA A 20 -3.43 2.75 -4.94
CA ALA A 20 -2.01 2.65 -5.19
C ALA A 20 -1.17 3.15 -4.02
N VAL A 21 -0.02 2.50 -3.81
CA VAL A 21 1.10 3.01 -3.03
C VAL A 21 2.25 3.26 -4.01
N PHE A 22 2.70 4.50 -4.06
CA PHE A 22 3.82 4.92 -4.90
C PHE A 22 5.14 4.80 -4.12
N GLN A 23 6.25 4.89 -4.82
CA GLN A 23 7.58 4.94 -4.20
C GLN A 23 7.67 6.11 -3.19
N GLU A 24 7.10 7.26 -3.53
CA GLU A 24 6.90 8.38 -2.59
C GLU A 24 5.62 8.19 -1.79
N ASP A 25 5.68 8.33 -0.47
CA ASP A 25 4.54 8.03 0.42
C ASP A 25 3.36 9.01 0.31
N ARG A 26 3.57 10.23 -0.21
CA ARG A 26 2.54 11.26 -0.48
C ARG A 26 1.58 11.48 0.69
N LEU A 27 2.12 11.61 1.89
CA LEU A 27 1.38 11.80 3.13
C LEU A 27 1.16 13.29 3.44
N LEU A 28 0.14 13.57 4.25
CA LEU A 28 -0.08 14.87 4.86
C LEU A 28 0.85 15.00 6.08
N GLU A 29 2.09 15.42 5.85
CA GLU A 29 3.17 15.37 6.86
C GLU A 29 2.92 16.24 8.10
N GLY A 30 2.24 17.37 7.94
CA GLY A 30 1.88 18.26 9.06
C GLY A 30 0.72 17.79 9.93
N TYR A 31 0.13 16.64 9.61
CA TYR A 31 -1.04 16.10 10.29
C TYR A 31 -0.76 14.75 10.91
N ASP A 32 -1.63 14.33 11.84
CA ASP A 32 -1.56 13.04 12.51
C ASP A 32 -2.06 11.88 11.62
N VAL A 33 -1.98 10.66 12.16
CA VAL A 33 -2.41 9.43 11.48
C VAL A 33 -3.90 9.47 11.16
N LEU A 34 -4.73 9.85 12.11
CA LEU A 34 -6.19 9.81 11.94
C LEU A 34 -6.65 10.77 10.84
N THR A 35 -6.07 11.95 10.78
CA THR A 35 -6.32 12.93 9.73
C THR A 35 -5.89 12.39 8.36
N ASN A 36 -4.72 11.75 8.27
CA ASN A 36 -4.26 11.10 7.04
C ASN A 36 -5.21 9.99 6.56
N LEU A 37 -5.74 9.18 7.47
CA LEU A 37 -6.70 8.12 7.14
C LEU A 37 -8.06 8.69 6.75
N ARG A 38 -8.56 9.70 7.45
CA ARG A 38 -9.82 10.39 7.12
C ARG A 38 -9.81 11.04 5.76
N PHE A 39 -8.67 11.60 5.36
CA PHE A 39 -8.53 12.26 4.08
C PHE A 39 -8.89 11.36 2.88
N VAL A 40 -8.61 10.05 2.99
CA VAL A 40 -8.92 9.08 1.94
C VAL A 40 -10.22 8.31 2.19
N CYS A 41 -10.66 8.21 3.44
CA CYS A 41 -11.82 7.42 3.82
C CYS A 41 -13.12 8.16 3.51
N ARG A 42 -13.89 7.64 2.54
CA ARG A 42 -15.24 8.15 2.22
C ARG A 42 -16.32 7.68 3.19
N GLN A 43 -16.04 6.63 3.95
CA GLN A 43 -16.94 6.10 4.97
C GLN A 43 -16.81 6.91 6.26
N ARG A 44 -17.91 7.07 7.00
CA ARG A 44 -17.87 7.71 8.32
C ARG A 44 -17.44 6.68 9.37
N LEU A 45 -16.12 6.49 9.49
CA LEU A 45 -15.54 5.71 10.58
C LEU A 45 -15.31 6.62 11.79
N SER A 46 -15.56 6.10 12.97
CA SER A 46 -15.23 6.76 14.24
C SER A 46 -13.72 6.81 14.46
N ASP A 47 -13.28 7.67 15.37
CA ASP A 47 -11.86 7.75 15.76
C ASP A 47 -11.38 6.43 16.37
N ALA A 48 -12.23 5.75 17.10
CA ALA A 48 -11.92 4.44 17.69
C ALA A 48 -11.67 3.38 16.60
N GLU A 49 -12.50 3.33 15.56
CA GLU A 49 -12.33 2.41 14.42
C GLU A 49 -11.06 2.72 13.63
N LEU A 50 -10.79 4.00 13.34
CA LEU A 50 -9.59 4.41 12.65
C LEU A 50 -8.33 4.13 13.48
N SER A 51 -8.38 4.36 14.80
CA SER A 51 -7.26 4.07 15.71
C SER A 51 -6.99 2.57 15.78
N ALA A 52 -8.03 1.74 15.90
CA ALA A 52 -7.90 0.29 15.90
C ALA A 52 -7.31 -0.22 14.57
N TYR A 53 -7.75 0.34 13.44
CA TYR A 53 -7.20 0.02 12.13
C TYR A 53 -5.73 0.44 12.02
N ALA A 54 -5.39 1.67 12.43
CA ALA A 54 -4.01 2.16 12.39
C ALA A 54 -3.07 1.32 13.26
N ALA A 55 -3.53 0.85 14.42
CA ALA A 55 -2.76 0.02 15.34
C ALA A 55 -2.40 -1.37 14.77
N THR A 56 -2.96 -1.77 13.64
CA THR A 56 -2.55 -3.01 12.95
C THR A 56 -1.11 -2.94 12.42
N LEU A 57 -0.62 -1.75 12.05
CA LEU A 57 0.73 -1.54 11.52
C LEU A 57 1.53 -0.45 12.25
N LEU A 58 0.91 0.41 13.02
CA LEU A 58 1.57 1.52 13.71
C LEU A 58 1.47 1.35 15.24
N PRO A 59 2.48 1.78 16.00
CA PRO A 59 2.41 1.75 17.45
C PRO A 59 1.38 2.78 17.96
N GLN A 60 0.65 2.43 19.01
CA GLN A 60 -0.45 3.24 19.56
C GLN A 60 -0.02 4.66 19.96
N ASN A 61 1.19 4.81 20.49
CA ASN A 61 1.72 6.11 20.91
C ASN A 61 2.08 7.03 19.75
N ALA A 62 2.15 6.54 18.53
CA ALA A 62 2.44 7.35 17.34
C ALA A 62 1.18 7.94 16.67
N LEU A 63 -0.04 7.49 17.07
CA LEU A 63 -1.26 7.87 16.36
C LEU A 63 -1.59 9.36 16.43
N SER A 64 -1.15 10.04 17.50
CA SER A 64 -1.35 11.48 17.72
C SER A 64 -0.14 12.34 17.32
N GLN A 65 0.96 11.73 16.86
CA GLN A 65 2.15 12.45 16.41
C GLN A 65 1.99 12.94 14.98
N PRO A 66 2.53 14.12 14.63
CA PRO A 66 2.57 14.57 13.24
C PRO A 66 3.46 13.63 12.40
N VAL A 67 3.02 13.34 11.18
CA VAL A 67 3.68 12.37 10.29
C VAL A 67 5.10 12.82 9.88
N CYS A 68 5.40 14.12 9.92
CA CYS A 68 6.77 14.62 9.70
C CYS A 68 7.81 14.06 10.68
N GLU A 69 7.38 13.63 11.89
CA GLU A 69 8.24 13.01 12.90
C GLU A 69 8.44 11.49 12.69
N PHE A 70 7.76 10.90 11.72
CA PHE A 70 7.81 9.47 11.46
C PHE A 70 9.11 9.04 10.80
N SER A 71 9.60 7.85 11.18
CA SER A 71 10.63 7.16 10.39
C SER A 71 10.08 6.78 9.00
N GLY A 72 10.98 6.56 8.03
CA GLY A 72 10.58 6.13 6.68
C GLY A 72 9.70 4.87 6.72
N GLY A 73 10.05 3.88 7.54
CA GLY A 73 9.23 2.68 7.69
C GLY A 73 7.85 2.93 8.33
N MET A 74 7.71 3.94 9.20
CA MET A 74 6.39 4.34 9.71
C MET A 74 5.57 5.06 8.64
N LYS A 75 6.20 5.94 7.85
CA LYS A 75 5.55 6.60 6.71
C LYS A 75 5.05 5.56 5.69
N ARG A 76 5.91 4.59 5.34
CA ARG A 76 5.55 3.50 4.42
C ARG A 76 4.35 2.69 4.94
N ARG A 77 4.31 2.34 6.24
CA ARG A 77 3.17 1.63 6.85
C ARG A 77 1.89 2.46 6.83
N LEU A 78 1.97 3.77 7.08
CA LEU A 78 0.80 4.66 6.96
C LEU A 78 0.31 4.77 5.52
N SER A 79 1.22 4.83 4.55
CA SER A 79 0.88 4.84 3.12
C SER A 79 0.13 3.57 2.71
N LEU A 80 0.60 2.40 3.18
CA LEU A 80 -0.11 1.12 3.00
C LEU A 80 -1.51 1.14 3.65
N LEU A 81 -1.62 1.60 4.90
CA LEU A 81 -2.91 1.71 5.58
C LEU A 81 -3.89 2.58 4.80
N ARG A 82 -3.46 3.72 4.26
CA ARG A 82 -4.30 4.60 3.44
C ARG A 82 -4.81 3.89 2.19
N ALA A 83 -3.92 3.20 1.48
CA ALA A 83 -4.28 2.49 0.26
C ALA A 83 -5.25 1.32 0.51
N LEU A 84 -5.08 0.63 1.63
CA LEU A 84 -5.91 -0.53 1.99
C LEU A 84 -7.25 -0.14 2.66
N LEU A 85 -7.39 1.10 3.14
CA LEU A 85 -8.61 1.58 3.79
C LEU A 85 -9.75 1.81 2.80
N VAL A 86 -9.42 2.24 1.59
CA VAL A 86 -10.42 2.53 0.55
C VAL A 86 -10.84 1.26 -0.20
N PRO A 87 -12.08 1.18 -0.69
CA PRO A 87 -12.49 0.09 -1.58
C PRO A 87 -11.72 0.11 -2.89
N PHE A 88 -11.19 -1.05 -3.31
CA PHE A 88 -10.49 -1.21 -4.59
C PHE A 88 -10.84 -2.55 -5.25
N ASP A 89 -10.67 -2.60 -6.57
CA ASP A 89 -10.71 -3.79 -7.40
C ASP A 89 -9.30 -4.17 -7.86
N LEU A 90 -8.42 -3.16 -8.02
CA LEU A 90 -7.01 -3.28 -8.34
C LEU A 90 -6.17 -2.51 -7.32
N LEU A 91 -5.21 -3.18 -6.72
CA LEU A 91 -4.21 -2.58 -5.82
C LEU A 91 -2.84 -2.60 -6.51
N ILE A 92 -2.22 -1.43 -6.65
CA ILE A 92 -0.89 -1.27 -7.23
C ILE A 92 0.07 -0.84 -6.11
N LEU A 93 1.15 -1.59 -5.92
CA LEU A 93 2.13 -1.34 -4.87
C LEU A 93 3.52 -1.21 -5.48
N ASP A 94 4.16 -0.07 -5.27
CA ASP A 94 5.54 0.17 -5.69
C ASP A 94 6.46 0.11 -4.46
N GLU A 95 7.30 -0.92 -4.40
CA GLU A 95 8.21 -1.23 -3.28
C GLU A 95 7.53 -1.17 -1.91
N PRO A 96 6.41 -1.89 -1.67
CA PRO A 96 5.54 -1.68 -0.53
C PRO A 96 6.22 -1.93 0.83
N PHE A 97 7.30 -2.69 0.87
CA PHE A 97 7.96 -3.11 2.10
C PHE A 97 9.35 -2.50 2.29
N ASN A 98 9.72 -1.55 1.44
CA ASN A 98 11.00 -0.86 1.56
C ASN A 98 11.09 -0.14 2.93
N GLY A 99 12.25 -0.28 3.59
CA GLY A 99 12.52 0.32 4.91
C GLY A 99 11.80 -0.34 6.08
N LEU A 100 11.13 -1.49 5.89
CA LEU A 100 10.52 -2.26 6.96
C LEU A 100 11.46 -3.34 7.48
N ASP A 101 11.53 -3.50 8.79
CA ASP A 101 12.14 -4.68 9.42
C ASP A 101 11.32 -5.95 9.14
N SER A 102 11.87 -7.12 9.44
CA SER A 102 11.26 -8.40 9.08
C SER A 102 9.90 -8.64 9.75
N GLU A 103 9.68 -8.14 10.96
CA GLU A 103 8.42 -8.29 11.67
C GLU A 103 7.33 -7.40 11.06
N ASN A 104 7.64 -6.12 10.86
CA ASN A 104 6.71 -5.18 10.24
C ASN A 104 6.41 -5.54 8.78
N ARG A 105 7.41 -6.08 8.04
CA ARG A 105 7.21 -6.61 6.68
C ARG A 105 6.19 -7.75 6.65
N LYS A 106 6.30 -8.72 7.56
CA LYS A 106 5.34 -9.84 7.68
C LYS A 106 3.93 -9.36 8.03
N LYS A 107 3.81 -8.43 8.99
CA LYS A 107 2.51 -7.83 9.37
C LYS A 107 1.86 -7.08 8.20
N ALA A 108 2.65 -6.26 7.49
CA ALA A 108 2.17 -5.52 6.33
C ALA A 108 1.74 -6.46 5.20
N ALA A 109 2.54 -7.49 4.88
CA ALA A 109 2.19 -8.48 3.87
C ALA A 109 0.92 -9.25 4.22
N ALA A 110 0.74 -9.66 5.48
CA ALA A 110 -0.48 -10.32 5.93
C ALA A 110 -1.71 -9.43 5.77
N LEU A 111 -1.61 -8.13 6.10
CA LEU A 111 -2.69 -7.17 5.91
C LEU A 111 -3.03 -6.97 4.43
N VAL A 112 -2.00 -6.83 3.56
CA VAL A 112 -2.18 -6.72 2.11
C VAL A 112 -2.90 -7.94 1.56
N ARG A 113 -2.42 -9.16 1.88
CA ARG A 113 -3.05 -10.42 1.44
C ARG A 113 -4.51 -10.51 1.84
N ASN A 114 -4.82 -10.18 3.10
CA ASN A 114 -6.19 -10.24 3.60
C ASN A 114 -7.11 -9.24 2.85
N ARG A 115 -6.63 -8.03 2.61
CA ARG A 115 -7.41 -6.98 1.95
C ARG A 115 -7.51 -7.16 0.43
N ALA A 116 -6.52 -7.82 -0.19
CA ALA A 116 -6.47 -8.11 -1.62
C ALA A 116 -7.09 -9.46 -1.99
N GLN A 117 -7.68 -10.18 -1.04
CA GLN A 117 -8.41 -11.43 -1.33
C GLN A 117 -9.51 -11.15 -2.36
N ASP A 118 -9.58 -11.98 -3.41
CA ASP A 118 -10.51 -11.83 -4.55
C ASP A 118 -10.37 -10.50 -5.32
N LYS A 119 -9.21 -9.86 -5.25
CA LYS A 119 -8.86 -8.62 -5.96
C LYS A 119 -7.60 -8.82 -6.80
N ILE A 120 -7.38 -7.89 -7.72
CA ILE A 120 -6.15 -7.87 -8.50
C ILE A 120 -5.09 -7.13 -7.68
N LEU A 121 -3.96 -7.79 -7.41
CA LEU A 121 -2.78 -7.21 -6.80
C LEU A 121 -1.65 -7.18 -7.83
N LEU A 122 -1.15 -5.99 -8.13
CA LEU A 122 0.04 -5.76 -8.93
C LEU A 122 1.08 -5.05 -8.08
N PHE A 123 2.29 -5.59 -7.98
CA PHE A 123 3.33 -4.92 -7.21
C PHE A 123 4.70 -5.07 -7.86
N ALA A 124 5.56 -4.07 -7.64
CA ALA A 124 6.97 -4.10 -7.95
C ALA A 124 7.77 -4.24 -6.65
N ALA A 125 8.76 -5.12 -6.63
CA ALA A 125 9.66 -5.33 -5.51
C ALA A 125 11.04 -5.79 -6.00
N HIS A 126 12.06 -5.53 -5.19
CA HIS A 126 13.44 -5.93 -5.52
C HIS A 126 13.77 -7.37 -5.10
N THR A 127 12.94 -8.00 -4.27
CA THR A 127 13.24 -9.31 -3.68
C THR A 127 12.17 -10.36 -4.00
N LYS A 128 12.60 -11.59 -4.25
CA LYS A 128 11.69 -12.73 -4.42
C LYS A 128 10.94 -13.08 -3.12
N GLU A 129 11.53 -12.74 -1.97
CA GLU A 129 10.92 -12.92 -0.66
C GLU A 129 9.62 -12.14 -0.52
N ASP A 130 9.54 -10.94 -1.07
CA ASP A 130 8.31 -10.13 -1.03
C ASP A 130 7.18 -10.79 -1.84
N ALA A 131 7.50 -11.39 -3.00
CA ALA A 131 6.55 -12.17 -3.78
C ALA A 131 6.04 -13.39 -2.99
N ALA A 132 6.94 -14.11 -2.34
CA ALA A 132 6.59 -15.25 -1.50
C ALA A 132 5.70 -14.84 -0.31
N LEU A 133 6.00 -13.72 0.36
CA LEU A 133 5.19 -13.18 1.45
C LEU A 133 3.77 -12.81 1.00
N LEU A 134 3.61 -12.33 -0.22
CA LEU A 134 2.31 -11.99 -0.79
C LEU A 134 1.60 -13.19 -1.43
N GLY A 135 2.30 -14.31 -1.64
CA GLY A 135 1.78 -15.48 -2.35
C GLY A 135 1.48 -15.18 -3.82
N ALA A 136 2.27 -14.31 -4.43
CA ALA A 136 2.07 -13.81 -5.79
C ALA A 136 3.00 -14.47 -6.79
N GLU A 137 2.55 -14.55 -8.05
CA GLU A 137 3.37 -15.00 -9.16
C GLU A 137 4.30 -13.88 -9.62
N ILE A 138 5.52 -14.27 -10.03
CA ILE A 138 6.50 -13.34 -10.58
C ILE A 138 6.28 -13.26 -12.09
N LEU A 139 6.00 -12.06 -12.59
CA LEU A 139 5.93 -11.79 -14.02
C LEU A 139 7.21 -11.11 -14.48
N CYS A 140 7.80 -11.64 -15.55
CA CYS A 140 8.96 -11.03 -16.20
C CYS A 140 8.51 -10.49 -17.56
N PRO A 141 8.20 -9.20 -17.66
CA PRO A 141 7.70 -8.61 -18.90
C PRO A 141 8.73 -8.58 -20.03
N PHE A 142 10.02 -8.84 -19.74
CA PHE A 142 11.11 -8.85 -20.70
C PHE A 142 12.00 -10.07 -20.45
N ASP A 143 12.21 -10.93 -21.47
CA ASP A 143 12.99 -12.18 -21.37
C ASP A 143 14.45 -11.99 -20.90
N SER A 144 15.00 -10.80 -21.02
CA SER A 144 16.39 -10.47 -20.64
C SER A 144 16.62 -10.22 -19.14
N TYR A 145 15.58 -10.14 -18.31
CA TYR A 145 15.71 -9.77 -16.89
C TYR A 145 15.34 -10.89 -15.90
N CYS A 146 14.99 -12.08 -16.37
CA CYS A 146 14.61 -13.19 -15.51
C CYS A 146 15.75 -14.06 -15.01
N SER A 147 17.00 -13.66 -15.23
CA SER A 147 18.21 -14.43 -14.84
C SER A 147 18.84 -13.84 -13.57
N VAL A 148 18.11 -13.86 -12.44
CA VAL A 148 18.73 -13.62 -11.11
C VAL A 148 18.14 -14.59 -10.08
#